data_a69c9c86960165fef5ad1e468f0cde78
#
_entry.id   a69c9c86960165fef5ad1e468f0cde78
#
_cell.length_a   1.000
_cell.length_b   1.000
_cell.length_c   1.000
_cell.angle_alpha   90.00
_cell.angle_beta   90.00
_cell.angle_gamma   90.00
#
_symmetry.space_group_name_H-M   'P 1'
#
loop_
_entity.id
_entity.type
_entity.pdbx_description
1 polymer ?
#
loop_
_entity_poly.entity_id
_entity_poly.type
_entity_poly.pdbx_seq_one_letter_code
_entity_poly.pdbx_strand_id
1 'polypeptide(L)'
;MTYEWGYTYGPPMAVSPVPGIRSVLDYAVTEMPTEKILLGMSNYGYDWPLPFVQGATRARSISNEEAVRLAIQYNVAIQFDEAAQAPFFHYTDNSGTVHEVWFEDARSVQARLALIAEYGLHGAGFWNLMRPASQTWLTLAGMYDIL
;
A
#
# COMPACT_ATOMS: atom_id res chain seq x y z
N MET A 1 0.48 12.86 -3.32
CA MET A 1 1.11 11.63 -2.77
C MET A 1 0.17 11.06 -1.71
N THR A 2 -0.57 10.00 -2.05
CA THR A 2 -1.58 9.38 -1.19
C THR A 2 -1.06 8.06 -0.61
N TYR A 3 0.07 8.13 0.09
CA TYR A 3 0.75 7.05 0.79
C TYR A 3 1.53 7.59 2.00
N GLU A 4 2.21 6.72 2.75
CA GLU A 4 2.91 7.01 4.01
C GLU A 4 1.96 7.32 5.20
N TRP A 5 0.74 6.74 5.23
CA TRP A 5 -0.02 6.63 6.46
C TRP A 5 0.66 5.62 7.40
N GLY A 6 0.83 4.36 6.93
CA GLY A 6 1.79 3.44 7.53
C GLY A 6 3.19 3.79 7.03
N TYR A 7 4.14 3.99 7.94
CA TYR A 7 5.51 4.40 7.63
C TYR A 7 6.51 3.95 8.70
N THR A 8 7.79 4.13 8.45
CA THR A 8 8.90 3.59 9.26
C THR A 8 8.77 3.85 10.76
N TYR A 9 8.26 5.00 11.19
CA TYR A 9 8.23 5.41 12.60
C TYR A 9 6.82 5.46 13.20
N GLY A 10 5.80 5.20 12.39
CA GLY A 10 4.40 5.15 12.80
C GLY A 10 3.98 3.74 13.24
N PRO A 11 2.78 3.63 13.83
CA PRO A 11 2.21 2.33 14.19
C PRO A 11 1.91 1.48 12.95
N PRO A 12 1.80 0.14 13.11
CA PRO A 12 1.40 -0.74 12.04
C PRO A 12 0.04 -0.34 11.45
N MET A 13 0.02 -0.11 10.15
CA MET A 13 -1.18 0.17 9.37
C MET A 13 -0.88 0.15 7.87
N ALA A 14 -1.94 0.13 7.05
CA ALA A 14 -1.80 0.22 5.60
C ALA A 14 -1.01 1.47 5.18
N VAL A 15 -0.11 1.31 4.22
CA VAL A 15 0.70 2.41 3.65
C VAL A 15 -0.20 3.46 3.00
N SER A 16 -1.26 3.00 2.34
CA SER A 16 -2.13 3.81 1.50
C SER A 16 -3.61 3.41 1.68
N PRO A 17 -4.21 3.60 2.88
CA PRO A 17 -5.59 3.18 3.15
C PRO A 17 -6.58 3.98 2.31
N VAL A 18 -7.55 3.30 1.67
CA VAL A 18 -8.55 3.93 0.79
C VAL A 18 -9.32 5.07 1.47
N PRO A 19 -9.76 4.97 2.74
CA PRO A 19 -10.42 6.09 3.40
C PRO A 19 -9.54 7.35 3.50
N GLY A 20 -8.25 7.16 3.74
CA GLY A 20 -7.29 8.27 3.76
C GLY A 20 -7.11 8.91 2.38
N ILE A 21 -7.00 8.08 1.33
CA ILE A 21 -6.93 8.55 -0.05
C ILE A 21 -8.18 9.37 -0.40
N ARG A 22 -9.37 8.85 -0.09
CA ARG A 22 -10.65 9.54 -0.34
C ARG A 22 -10.69 10.90 0.34
N SER A 23 -10.32 10.98 1.62
CA SER A 23 -10.28 12.25 2.35
C SER A 23 -9.39 13.30 1.67
N VAL A 24 -8.25 12.88 1.10
CA VAL A 24 -7.37 13.77 0.33
C VAL A 24 -7.99 14.16 -1.01
N LEU A 25 -8.59 13.20 -1.73
CA LEU A 25 -9.19 13.46 -3.04
C LEU A 25 -10.45 14.34 -2.92
N ASP A 26 -11.29 14.10 -1.92
CA ASP A 26 -12.50 14.92 -1.65
C ASP A 26 -12.14 16.40 -1.52
N TYR A 27 -11.02 16.70 -0.86
CA TYR A 27 -10.51 18.07 -0.78
C TYR A 27 -9.86 18.53 -2.10
N ALA A 28 -8.98 17.70 -2.68
CA ALA A 28 -8.17 18.09 -3.84
C ALA A 28 -9.02 18.46 -5.06
N VAL A 29 -10.13 17.77 -5.30
CA VAL A 29 -11.03 18.05 -6.44
C VAL A 29 -11.83 19.34 -6.26
N THR A 30 -11.88 19.91 -5.05
CA THR A 30 -12.47 21.25 -4.83
C THR A 30 -11.47 22.37 -5.15
N GLU A 31 -10.16 22.08 -5.10
CA GLU A 31 -9.09 23.08 -5.25
C GLU A 31 -8.45 23.07 -6.65
N MET A 32 -8.54 21.96 -7.36
CA MET A 32 -7.84 21.78 -8.63
C MET A 32 -8.71 21.04 -9.65
N PRO A 33 -8.61 21.40 -10.94
CA PRO A 33 -9.21 20.61 -12.02
C PRO A 33 -8.71 19.16 -12.00
N THR A 34 -9.63 18.21 -12.08
CA THR A 34 -9.33 16.78 -11.92
C THR A 34 -8.37 16.24 -12.96
N GLU A 35 -8.41 16.80 -14.17
CA GLU A 35 -7.48 16.49 -15.28
C GLU A 35 -6.02 16.90 -15.01
N LYS A 36 -5.76 17.62 -13.93
CA LYS A 36 -4.39 17.97 -13.47
C LYS A 36 -3.92 17.13 -12.29
N ILE A 37 -4.78 16.24 -11.78
CA ILE A 37 -4.47 15.43 -10.60
C ILE A 37 -4.00 14.05 -11.03
N LEU A 38 -2.79 13.67 -10.62
CA LEU A 38 -2.28 12.31 -10.67
C LEU A 38 -2.36 11.68 -9.28
N LEU A 39 -3.01 10.52 -9.17
CA LEU A 39 -3.06 9.75 -7.93
C LEU A 39 -1.69 9.15 -7.63
N GLY A 40 -1.05 9.59 -6.56
CA GLY A 40 0.20 9.00 -6.08
C GLY A 40 -0.06 7.63 -5.46
N MET A 41 0.62 6.59 -5.94
CA MET A 41 0.48 5.20 -5.48
C MET A 41 1.81 4.64 -5.00
N SER A 42 1.77 3.87 -3.89
CA SER A 42 2.91 3.11 -3.40
C SER A 42 2.97 1.72 -4.04
N ASN A 43 4.19 1.21 -4.25
CA ASN A 43 4.42 -0.18 -4.63
C ASN A 43 5.37 -0.88 -3.65
N TYR A 44 5.21 -0.60 -2.36
CA TYR A 44 6.00 -1.15 -1.27
C TYR A 44 5.14 -1.32 -0.02
N GLY A 45 5.70 -1.99 0.96
CA GLY A 45 5.10 -2.20 2.27
C GLY A 45 6.08 -1.96 3.40
N TYR A 46 5.62 -2.24 4.60
CA TYR A 46 6.41 -2.18 5.82
C TYR A 46 6.19 -3.42 6.69
N ASP A 47 7.23 -3.75 7.43
CA ASP A 47 7.31 -4.88 8.35
C ASP A 47 7.71 -4.33 9.73
N TRP A 48 6.77 -4.36 10.70
CA TRP A 48 6.94 -3.85 12.05
C TRP A 48 7.23 -4.98 13.04
N PRO A 49 8.32 -4.91 13.81
CA PRO A 49 8.45 -5.74 14.99
C PRO A 49 7.47 -5.28 16.09
N LEU A 50 6.82 -6.23 16.75
CA LEU A 50 5.87 -5.98 17.83
C LEU A 50 6.45 -6.38 19.21
N PRO A 51 6.01 -5.71 20.31
CA PRO A 51 5.02 -4.64 20.35
C PRO A 51 5.53 -3.32 19.78
N PHE A 52 4.64 -2.55 19.16
CA PHE A 52 4.97 -1.19 18.70
C PHE A 52 5.16 -0.28 19.92
N VAL A 53 6.30 0.44 19.93
CA VAL A 53 6.62 1.46 20.94
C VAL A 53 6.94 2.77 20.21
N GLN A 54 6.13 3.78 20.45
CA GLN A 54 6.31 5.11 19.84
C GLN A 54 7.70 5.66 20.11
N GLY A 55 8.39 6.09 19.06
CA GLY A 55 9.75 6.65 19.14
C GLY A 55 10.88 5.61 19.24
N ALA A 56 10.57 4.32 19.47
CA ALA A 56 11.56 3.24 19.54
C ALA A 56 11.42 2.23 18.40
N THR A 57 10.21 1.79 18.08
CA THR A 57 9.99 0.84 16.99
C THR A 57 10.23 1.49 15.63
N ARG A 58 10.97 0.77 14.79
CA ARG A 58 11.24 1.14 13.39
C ARG A 58 10.78 0.03 12.48
N ALA A 59 9.81 0.31 11.62
CA ALA A 59 9.44 -0.62 10.57
C ALA A 59 10.51 -0.69 9.48
N ARG A 60 10.69 -1.88 8.95
CA ARG A 60 11.54 -2.12 7.77
C ARG A 60 10.71 -1.95 6.50
N SER A 61 11.12 -1.07 5.61
CA SER A 61 10.51 -0.94 4.29
C SER A 61 10.87 -2.13 3.41
N ILE A 62 9.87 -2.78 2.82
CA ILE A 62 10.00 -3.99 2.01
C ILE A 62 9.30 -3.84 0.66
N SER A 63 9.70 -4.63 -0.34
CA SER A 63 8.92 -4.74 -1.58
C SER A 63 7.67 -5.61 -1.37
N ASN A 64 6.67 -5.46 -2.25
CA ASN A 64 5.48 -6.30 -2.21
C ASN A 64 5.82 -7.78 -2.43
N GLU A 65 6.78 -8.07 -3.29
CA GLU A 65 7.25 -9.44 -3.53
C GLU A 65 7.98 -10.02 -2.32
N GLU A 66 8.72 -9.19 -1.57
CA GLU A 66 9.34 -9.62 -0.32
C GLU A 66 8.28 -9.94 0.74
N ALA A 67 7.21 -9.16 0.85
CA ALA A 67 6.10 -9.45 1.75
C ALA A 67 5.48 -10.82 1.46
N VAL A 68 5.21 -11.13 0.18
CA VAL A 68 4.70 -12.45 -0.23
C VAL A 68 5.69 -13.57 0.13
N ARG A 69 7.01 -13.36 -0.12
CA ARG A 69 8.03 -14.36 0.25
C ARG A 69 8.09 -14.60 1.76
N LEU A 70 7.94 -13.58 2.58
CA LEU A 70 7.87 -13.72 4.05
C LEU A 70 6.64 -14.54 4.45
N ALA A 71 5.47 -14.27 3.87
CA ALA A 71 4.27 -15.05 4.16
C ALA A 71 4.45 -16.55 3.83
N ILE A 72 5.08 -16.85 2.69
CA ILE A 72 5.42 -18.23 2.29
C ILE A 72 6.45 -18.83 3.25
N GLN A 73 7.54 -18.13 3.55
CA GLN A 73 8.62 -18.58 4.41
C GLN A 73 8.14 -18.99 5.79
N TYR A 74 7.24 -18.20 6.39
CA TYR A 74 6.69 -18.44 7.72
C TYR A 74 5.37 -19.22 7.70
N ASN A 75 4.91 -19.65 6.52
CA ASN A 75 3.68 -20.42 6.32
C ASN A 75 2.45 -19.75 6.96
N VAL A 76 2.28 -18.45 6.73
CA VAL A 76 1.16 -17.66 7.24
C VAL A 76 0.25 -17.19 6.11
N ALA A 77 -1.06 -17.10 6.40
CA ALA A 77 -2.04 -16.61 5.45
C ALA A 77 -2.00 -15.08 5.35
N ILE A 78 -2.02 -14.56 4.12
CA ILE A 78 -2.22 -13.14 3.87
C ILE A 78 -3.71 -12.83 4.02
N GLN A 79 -4.03 -11.97 4.98
CA GLN A 79 -5.35 -11.43 5.25
C GLN A 79 -5.60 -10.17 4.41
N PHE A 80 -6.83 -9.68 4.44
CA PHE A 80 -7.18 -8.44 3.75
C PHE A 80 -8.09 -7.60 4.64
N ASP A 81 -7.70 -6.36 4.87
CA ASP A 81 -8.51 -5.39 5.60
C ASP A 81 -9.45 -4.68 4.62
N GLU A 82 -10.74 -4.97 4.75
CA GLU A 82 -11.77 -4.44 3.85
C GLU A 82 -11.98 -2.93 4.01
N ALA A 83 -11.70 -2.36 5.17
CA ALA A 83 -11.83 -0.92 5.40
C ALA A 83 -10.67 -0.15 4.75
N ALA A 84 -9.45 -0.60 5.00
CA ALA A 84 -8.25 -0.02 4.40
C ALA A 84 -8.08 -0.41 2.93
N GLN A 85 -8.74 -1.51 2.49
CA GLN A 85 -8.53 -2.16 1.19
C GLN A 85 -7.05 -2.51 0.99
N ALA A 86 -6.46 -3.20 1.98
CA ALA A 86 -5.05 -3.51 1.98
C ALA A 86 -4.75 -4.90 2.56
N PRO A 87 -3.80 -5.66 1.97
CA PRO A 87 -3.34 -6.92 2.50
C PRO A 87 -2.41 -6.72 3.70
N PHE A 88 -2.54 -7.63 4.67
CA PHE A 88 -1.67 -7.68 5.84
C PHE A 88 -1.52 -9.11 6.36
N PHE A 89 -0.51 -9.35 7.18
CA PHE A 89 -0.35 -10.60 7.93
C PHE A 89 0.54 -10.41 9.14
N HIS A 90 0.51 -11.40 10.03
CA HIS A 90 1.42 -11.50 11.16
C HIS A 90 2.28 -12.75 11.01
N TYR A 91 3.53 -12.67 11.44
CA TYR A 91 4.42 -13.82 11.56
C TYR A 91 5.31 -13.71 12.81
N THR A 92 5.88 -14.82 13.22
CA THR A 92 6.89 -14.84 14.30
C THR A 92 8.23 -15.22 13.69
N ASP A 93 9.22 -14.40 13.88
CA ASP A 93 10.57 -14.65 13.37
C ASP A 93 11.32 -15.74 14.16
N ASN A 94 12.52 -16.09 13.73
CA ASN A 94 13.33 -17.13 14.38
C ASN A 94 13.83 -16.73 15.78
N SER A 95 13.74 -15.45 16.15
CA SER A 95 14.08 -14.96 17.50
C SER A 95 12.88 -14.99 18.46
N GLY A 96 11.68 -15.31 17.96
CA GLY A 96 10.44 -15.27 18.71
C GLY A 96 9.76 -13.90 18.71
N THR A 97 10.23 -12.95 17.90
CA THR A 97 9.59 -11.64 17.76
C THR A 97 8.38 -11.76 16.81
N VAL A 98 7.23 -11.26 17.27
CA VAL A 98 6.04 -11.14 16.42
C VAL A 98 6.19 -9.92 15.51
N HIS A 99 5.81 -10.08 14.25
CA HIS A 99 5.81 -9.03 13.25
C HIS A 99 4.42 -8.82 12.68
N GLU A 100 4.14 -7.58 12.27
CA GLU A 100 2.96 -7.21 11.47
C GLU A 100 3.43 -6.56 10.17
N VAL A 101 2.92 -7.08 9.04
CA VAL A 101 3.29 -6.63 7.70
C VAL A 101 2.08 -6.08 6.99
N TRP A 102 2.21 -4.88 6.42
CA TRP A 102 1.25 -4.28 5.49
C TRP A 102 1.94 -3.98 4.17
N PHE A 103 1.28 -4.27 3.05
CA PHE A 103 1.86 -4.12 1.71
C PHE A 103 0.77 -3.90 0.66
N GLU A 104 1.11 -3.98 -0.64
CA GLU A 104 0.16 -3.86 -1.74
C GLU A 104 0.13 -5.15 -2.56
N ASP A 105 -1.06 -5.62 -2.91
CA ASP A 105 -1.30 -6.73 -3.84
C ASP A 105 -2.27 -6.32 -4.96
N ALA A 106 -2.60 -7.23 -5.87
CA ALA A 106 -3.51 -6.95 -6.99
C ALA A 106 -4.86 -6.37 -6.53
N ARG A 107 -5.42 -6.84 -5.41
CA ARG A 107 -6.71 -6.39 -4.87
C ARG A 107 -6.63 -4.93 -4.41
N SER A 108 -5.61 -4.62 -3.63
CA SER A 108 -5.39 -3.27 -3.11
C SER A 108 -5.04 -2.27 -4.20
N VAL A 109 -4.23 -2.67 -5.18
CA VAL A 109 -3.91 -1.87 -6.37
C VAL A 109 -5.16 -1.60 -7.19
N GLN A 110 -6.01 -2.61 -7.43
CA GLN A 110 -7.28 -2.46 -8.14
C GLN A 110 -8.19 -1.44 -7.45
N ALA A 111 -8.35 -1.55 -6.12
CA ALA A 111 -9.19 -0.63 -5.34
C ALA A 111 -8.73 0.83 -5.48
N ARG A 112 -7.41 1.08 -5.51
CA ARG A 112 -6.85 2.43 -5.67
C ARG A 112 -6.96 2.93 -7.09
N LEU A 113 -6.68 2.09 -8.09
CA LEU A 113 -6.82 2.45 -9.50
C LEU A 113 -8.26 2.80 -9.86
N ALA A 114 -9.26 2.15 -9.25
CA ALA A 114 -10.67 2.47 -9.45
C ALA A 114 -11.01 3.92 -9.06
N LEU A 115 -10.31 4.51 -8.10
CA LEU A 115 -10.51 5.90 -7.70
C LEU A 115 -10.19 6.90 -8.82
N ILE A 116 -9.30 6.54 -9.76
CA ILE A 116 -8.97 7.41 -10.90
C ILE A 116 -10.22 7.68 -11.73
N ALA A 117 -10.95 6.63 -12.09
CA ALA A 117 -12.20 6.75 -12.85
C ALA A 117 -13.31 7.38 -12.00
N GLU A 118 -13.42 7.00 -10.72
CA GLU A 118 -14.45 7.52 -9.81
C GLU A 118 -14.35 9.04 -9.62
N TYR A 119 -13.13 9.58 -9.47
CA TYR A 119 -12.89 11.01 -9.27
C TYR A 119 -12.59 11.78 -10.58
N GLY A 120 -12.56 11.10 -11.73
CA GLY A 120 -12.23 11.69 -13.01
C GLY A 120 -10.80 12.24 -13.10
N LEU A 121 -9.85 11.58 -12.44
CA LEU A 121 -8.46 12.02 -12.38
C LEU A 121 -7.72 11.80 -13.71
N HIS A 122 -6.62 12.52 -13.91
CA HIS A 122 -5.77 12.37 -15.11
C HIS A 122 -5.08 11.01 -15.21
N GLY A 123 -4.73 10.41 -14.07
CA GLY A 123 -4.04 9.11 -14.02
C GLY A 123 -3.36 8.84 -12.69
N ALA A 124 -2.34 8.00 -12.70
CA ALA A 124 -1.56 7.62 -11.53
C ALA A 124 -0.06 7.89 -11.71
N GLY A 125 0.62 8.13 -10.57
CA GLY A 125 2.08 8.16 -10.48
C GLY A 125 2.55 7.18 -9.42
N PHE A 126 3.55 6.35 -9.72
CA PHE A 126 4.01 5.28 -8.80
C PHE A 126 5.33 5.63 -8.12
N TRP A 127 5.39 5.47 -6.81
CA TRP A 127 6.60 5.49 -6.02
C TRP A 127 6.92 4.09 -5.53
N ASN A 128 8.00 3.42 -5.98
CA ASN A 128 8.88 3.86 -7.06
C ASN A 128 9.25 2.65 -7.95
N LEU A 129 9.77 2.91 -9.14
CA LEU A 129 10.14 1.88 -10.12
C LEU A 129 11.33 1.00 -9.69
N MET A 130 12.08 1.39 -8.65
CA MET A 130 13.23 0.64 -8.12
C MET A 130 12.83 -0.64 -7.38
N ARG A 131 11.52 -0.84 -7.13
CA ARG A 131 11.00 -2.03 -6.44
C ARG A 131 10.19 -2.89 -7.39
N PRO A 132 10.44 -4.21 -7.42
CA PRO A 132 9.62 -5.15 -8.19
C PRO A 132 8.15 -5.05 -7.77
N ALA A 133 7.26 -4.98 -8.74
CA ALA A 133 5.82 -4.81 -8.52
C ALA A 133 4.99 -5.50 -9.63
N SER A 134 5.27 -6.77 -9.90
CA SER A 134 4.66 -7.51 -11.01
C SER A 134 3.13 -7.50 -10.97
N GLN A 135 2.52 -7.67 -9.80
CA GLN A 135 1.06 -7.61 -9.64
C GLN A 135 0.51 -6.21 -9.96
N THR A 136 1.22 -5.15 -9.56
CA THR A 136 0.82 -3.76 -9.85
C THR A 136 0.73 -3.52 -11.35
N TRP A 137 1.77 -3.91 -12.10
CA TRP A 137 1.81 -3.68 -13.54
C TRP A 137 0.80 -4.51 -14.31
N LEU A 138 0.58 -5.76 -13.91
CA LEU A 138 -0.46 -6.62 -14.50
C LEU A 138 -1.86 -6.08 -14.23
N THR A 139 -2.14 -5.62 -13.02
CA THR A 139 -3.44 -5.02 -12.66
C THR A 139 -3.67 -3.73 -13.44
N LEU A 140 -2.66 -2.86 -13.51
CA LEU A 140 -2.73 -1.61 -14.27
C LEU A 140 -3.03 -1.86 -15.76
N ALA A 141 -2.28 -2.77 -16.39
CA ALA A 141 -2.47 -3.14 -17.80
C ALA A 141 -3.82 -3.84 -18.08
N GLY A 142 -4.39 -4.49 -17.06
CA GLY A 142 -5.73 -5.10 -17.16
C GLY A 142 -6.90 -4.12 -17.00
N MET A 143 -6.64 -2.94 -16.42
CA MET A 143 -7.68 -1.93 -16.16
C MET A 143 -7.62 -0.73 -17.11
N TYR A 144 -6.46 -0.41 -17.65
CA TYR A 144 -6.22 0.80 -18.43
C TYR A 144 -5.35 0.55 -19.65
N ASP A 145 -5.61 1.25 -20.73
CA ASP A 145 -4.67 1.38 -21.83
C ASP A 145 -3.53 2.33 -21.41
N ILE A 146 -2.30 1.84 -21.48
CA ILE A 146 -1.11 2.61 -21.09
C ILE A 146 -0.62 3.36 -22.34
N LEU A 147 -0.64 4.67 -22.27
CA LEU A 147 -0.20 5.56 -23.36
C LEU A 147 1.30 5.87 -23.27
#